data_b6d4b3a00db412213a7ebb54dacf6b4a
#
_entry.id   b6d4b3a00db412213a7ebb54dacf6b4a
#
_cell.length_a   1.000
_cell.length_b   1.000
_cell.length_c   1.000
_cell.angle_alpha   90.00
_cell.angle_beta   90.00
_cell.angle_gamma   90.00
#
_symmetry.space_group_name_H-M   'P 1'
#
loop_
_entity.id
_entity.type
_entity.pdbx_description
1 polymer ?
#
loop_
_entity_poly.entity_id
_entity_poly.type
_entity_poly.pdbx_seq_one_letter_code
_entity_poly.pdbx_strand_id
1 'polypeptide(L)'
;MFSIIQAAGWPIWPLIICSIVALAVVVERLSSLRAARVIPPRLLDEVLSVTRANLPSPDVVNKLADNSILGRVLAGGVRAVIADPRITEEALRGTLESAGRAAVHRMERYLNTLGTIASAAPYLGLLGTVIGMIEIFGSQAPTGGNNPALLAHGISIALYNTA
;
A
#
# COMPACT_ATOMS: atom_id res chain seq x y z
N MET A 1 -21.56 16.02 9.78
CA MET A 1 -20.45 15.06 9.91
C MET A 1 -20.05 14.82 11.36
N PHE A 2 -19.75 15.84 12.17
CA PHE A 2 -19.41 15.62 13.60
C PHE A 2 -20.49 14.89 14.40
N SER A 3 -21.75 15.17 14.15
CA SER A 3 -22.89 14.52 14.81
C SER A 3 -22.99 13.01 14.53
N ILE A 4 -22.57 12.58 13.33
CA ILE A 4 -22.54 11.17 12.93
C ILE A 4 -21.44 10.43 13.69
N ILE A 5 -20.25 11.03 13.82
CA ILE A 5 -19.11 10.46 14.56
C ILE A 5 -19.45 10.31 16.05
N GLN A 6 -20.13 11.29 16.64
CA GLN A 6 -20.59 11.21 18.03
C GLN A 6 -21.69 10.16 18.22
N ALA A 7 -22.57 10.00 17.23
CA ALA A 7 -23.66 9.01 17.28
C ALA A 7 -23.15 7.57 17.05
N ALA A 8 -22.07 7.37 16.30
CA ALA A 8 -21.50 6.04 16.02
C ALA A 8 -20.71 5.43 17.19
N GLY A 9 -20.40 6.23 18.22
CA GLY A 9 -19.69 5.76 19.42
C GLY A 9 -18.20 5.47 19.20
N TRP A 10 -17.58 4.74 20.14
CA TRP A 10 -16.15 4.43 20.10
C TRP A 10 -15.69 3.50 18.96
N PRO A 11 -16.52 2.56 18.43
CA PRO A 11 -16.07 1.64 17.37
C PRO A 11 -15.73 2.31 16.04
N ILE A 12 -16.16 3.55 15.82
CA ILE A 12 -15.84 4.29 14.58
C ILE A 12 -14.36 4.72 14.51
N TRP A 13 -13.68 4.88 15.65
CA TRP A 13 -12.31 5.37 15.67
C TRP A 13 -11.30 4.47 14.95
N PRO A 14 -11.29 3.15 15.16
CA PRO A 14 -10.46 2.23 14.36
C PRO A 14 -10.71 2.35 12.86
N LEU A 15 -11.97 2.53 12.42
CA LEU A 15 -12.32 2.68 11.02
C LEU A 15 -11.77 3.99 10.43
N ILE A 16 -11.84 5.10 11.17
CA ILE A 16 -11.27 6.38 10.77
C ILE A 16 -9.74 6.26 10.61
N ILE A 17 -9.07 5.61 11.56
CA ILE A 17 -7.61 5.38 11.47
C ILE A 17 -7.28 4.54 10.23
N CYS A 18 -7.99 3.44 9.99
CA CYS A 18 -7.83 2.62 8.80
C CYS A 18 -8.03 3.44 7.50
N SER A 19 -9.06 4.30 7.47
CA SER A 19 -9.35 5.16 6.33
C SER A 19 -8.21 6.16 6.05
N ILE A 20 -7.68 6.81 7.09
CA ILE A 20 -6.57 7.76 6.96
C ILE A 20 -5.31 7.03 6.46
N VAL A 21 -4.99 5.87 7.03
CA VAL A 21 -3.83 5.07 6.61
C VAL A 21 -4.00 4.58 5.18
N ALA A 22 -5.19 4.08 4.82
CA ALA A 22 -5.48 3.62 3.46
C ALA A 22 -5.33 4.77 2.45
N LEU A 23 -5.90 5.94 2.75
CA LEU A 23 -5.79 7.12 1.89
C LEU A 23 -4.33 7.58 1.74
N ALA A 24 -3.56 7.62 2.82
CA ALA A 24 -2.15 7.97 2.79
C ALA A 24 -1.34 7.00 1.91
N VAL A 25 -1.59 5.70 2.04
CA VAL A 25 -0.94 4.67 1.21
C VAL A 25 -1.34 4.82 -0.25
N VAL A 26 -2.62 5.06 -0.56
CA VAL A 26 -3.09 5.26 -1.94
C VAL A 26 -2.42 6.48 -2.57
N VAL A 27 -2.39 7.63 -1.89
CA VAL A 27 -1.77 8.86 -2.39
C VAL A 27 -0.26 8.66 -2.60
N GLU A 28 0.42 8.02 -1.65
CA GLU A 28 1.84 7.69 -1.76
C GLU A 28 2.10 6.78 -2.97
N ARG A 29 1.28 5.74 -3.17
CA ARG A 29 1.42 4.81 -4.28
C ARG A 29 1.14 5.45 -5.63
N LEU A 30 0.11 6.24 -5.77
CA LEU A 30 -0.19 6.99 -6.98
C LEU A 30 0.95 7.96 -7.36
N SER A 31 1.63 8.51 -6.36
CA SER A 31 2.77 9.41 -6.58
C SER A 31 4.06 8.66 -6.90
N SER A 32 4.30 7.52 -6.23
CA SER A 32 5.54 6.72 -6.34
C SER A 32 5.55 5.84 -7.59
N LEU A 33 4.39 5.27 -7.98
CA LEU A 33 4.26 4.38 -9.12
C LEU A 33 3.91 5.09 -10.43
N ARG A 34 4.13 6.40 -10.52
CA ARG A 34 3.99 7.09 -11.81
C ARG A 34 4.96 6.51 -12.83
N ALA A 35 4.45 6.21 -14.02
CA ALA A 35 5.22 5.57 -15.10
C ALA A 35 6.56 6.28 -15.39
N ALA A 36 6.58 7.62 -15.35
CA ALA A 36 7.79 8.40 -15.54
C ALA A 36 8.88 8.20 -14.47
N ARG A 37 8.50 7.78 -13.24
CA ARG A 37 9.45 7.46 -12.17
C ARG A 37 9.90 6.00 -12.17
N VAL A 38 9.04 5.11 -12.66
CA VAL A 38 9.32 3.67 -12.72
C VAL A 38 10.17 3.36 -13.95
N ILE A 39 9.75 3.85 -15.12
CA ILE A 39 10.37 3.62 -16.43
C ILE A 39 10.50 4.97 -17.13
N PRO A 40 11.57 5.73 -16.87
CA PRO A 40 11.84 6.96 -17.61
C PRO A 40 11.99 6.66 -19.10
N PRO A 41 11.35 7.45 -19.97
CA PRO A 41 11.52 7.27 -21.42
C PRO A 41 12.99 7.48 -21.80
N ARG A 42 13.51 6.65 -22.72
CA ARG A 42 14.89 6.68 -23.23
C ARG A 42 15.99 6.20 -22.27
N LEU A 43 15.71 5.87 -21.01
CA LEU A 43 16.73 5.41 -20.07
C LEU A 43 17.46 4.15 -20.58
N LEU A 44 16.73 3.22 -21.20
CA LEU A 44 17.31 2.01 -21.75
C LEU A 44 18.29 2.31 -22.90
N ASP A 45 17.89 3.18 -23.82
CA ASP A 45 18.73 3.55 -24.97
C ASP A 45 19.99 4.29 -24.50
N GLU A 46 19.86 5.16 -23.51
CA GLU A 46 20.97 5.88 -22.91
C GLU A 46 21.98 4.93 -22.24
N VAL A 47 21.50 4.00 -21.41
CA VAL A 47 22.35 3.00 -20.76
C VAL A 47 23.03 2.10 -21.79
N LEU A 48 22.32 1.65 -22.82
CA LEU A 48 22.91 0.83 -23.89
C LEU A 48 23.98 1.60 -24.69
N SER A 49 23.75 2.88 -24.98
CA SER A 49 24.72 3.71 -25.71
C SER A 49 26.00 3.93 -24.91
N VAL A 50 25.88 4.23 -23.61
CA VAL A 50 27.02 4.42 -22.70
C VAL A 50 27.80 3.12 -22.53
N THR A 51 27.11 2.01 -22.31
CA THR A 51 27.75 0.70 -22.05
C THR A 51 28.45 0.16 -23.31
N ARG A 52 27.96 0.51 -24.54
CA ARG A 52 28.63 0.15 -25.80
C ARG A 52 29.88 0.97 -26.05
N ALA A 53 29.91 2.22 -25.63
CA ALA A 53 31.05 3.10 -25.81
C ALA A 53 32.20 2.80 -24.86
N ASN A 54 31.90 2.70 -23.59
CA ASN A 54 32.85 2.36 -22.51
C ASN A 54 32.09 1.80 -21.30
N LEU A 55 32.79 0.97 -20.48
CA LEU A 55 32.23 0.54 -19.20
C LEU A 55 32.06 1.76 -18.28
N PRO A 56 30.84 2.05 -17.79
CA PRO A 56 30.59 3.23 -16.99
C PRO A 56 31.29 3.15 -15.63
N SER A 57 31.71 4.32 -15.11
CA SER A 57 32.33 4.40 -13.80
C SER A 57 31.35 4.02 -12.68
N PRO A 58 31.82 3.55 -11.51
CA PRO A 58 30.96 3.19 -10.39
C PRO A 58 30.00 4.30 -9.97
N ASP A 59 30.42 5.57 -10.07
CA ASP A 59 29.58 6.74 -9.73
C ASP A 59 28.41 6.91 -10.68
N VAL A 60 28.61 6.66 -11.98
CA VAL A 60 27.55 6.69 -12.99
C VAL A 60 26.54 5.56 -12.73
N VAL A 61 27.03 4.37 -12.38
CA VAL A 61 26.16 3.22 -12.06
C VAL A 61 25.35 3.48 -10.80
N ASN A 62 25.93 4.13 -9.79
CA ASN A 62 25.21 4.52 -8.57
C ASN A 62 24.10 5.56 -8.86
N LYS A 63 24.42 6.60 -9.63
CA LYS A 63 23.43 7.60 -10.08
C LYS A 63 22.30 6.96 -10.90
N LEU A 64 22.63 5.99 -11.75
CA LEU A 64 21.63 5.22 -12.49
C LEU A 64 20.69 4.43 -11.55
N ALA A 65 21.25 3.80 -10.50
CA ALA A 65 20.47 3.04 -9.53
C ALA A 65 19.53 3.93 -8.69
N ASP A 66 19.91 5.18 -8.44
CA ASP A 66 19.12 6.13 -7.64
C ASP A 66 18.06 6.86 -8.48
N ASN A 67 18.22 6.90 -9.80
CA ASN A 67 17.34 7.65 -10.69
C ASN A 67 15.92 7.05 -10.79
N SER A 68 15.81 5.73 -10.92
CA SER A 68 14.52 5.06 -11.13
C SER A 68 14.55 3.58 -10.74
N ILE A 69 13.39 2.95 -10.72
CA ILE A 69 13.26 1.51 -10.45
C ILE A 69 13.92 0.72 -11.58
N LEU A 70 13.65 1.07 -12.83
CA LEU A 70 14.33 0.46 -13.99
C LEU A 70 15.83 0.71 -13.94
N GLY A 71 16.27 1.93 -13.60
CA GLY A 71 17.68 2.27 -13.44
C GLY A 71 18.40 1.38 -12.44
N ARG A 72 17.75 1.00 -11.35
CA ARG A 72 18.30 0.07 -10.35
C ARG A 72 18.48 -1.33 -10.88
N VAL A 73 17.53 -1.83 -11.67
CA VAL A 73 17.64 -3.14 -12.33
C VAL A 73 18.79 -3.13 -13.35
N LEU A 74 18.87 -2.10 -14.18
CA LEU A 74 19.93 -1.95 -15.17
C LEU A 74 21.31 -1.79 -14.51
N ALA A 75 21.39 -1.01 -13.43
CA ALA A 75 22.62 -0.87 -12.65
C ALA A 75 23.12 -2.21 -12.09
N GLY A 76 22.19 -3.11 -11.70
CA GLY A 76 22.53 -4.48 -11.31
C GLY A 76 23.21 -5.27 -12.43
N GLY A 77 22.67 -5.21 -13.63
CA GLY A 77 23.25 -5.85 -14.82
C GLY A 77 24.61 -5.24 -15.20
N VAL A 78 24.72 -3.91 -15.21
CA VAL A 78 25.99 -3.21 -15.52
C VAL A 78 27.06 -3.55 -14.49
N ARG A 79 26.75 -3.61 -13.20
CA ARG A 79 27.70 -4.05 -12.15
C ARG A 79 28.18 -5.48 -12.37
N ALA A 80 27.30 -6.38 -12.80
CA ALA A 80 27.67 -7.77 -13.08
C ALA A 80 28.65 -7.84 -14.26
N VAL A 81 28.44 -7.07 -15.33
CA VAL A 81 29.36 -6.98 -16.48
C VAL A 81 30.72 -6.35 -16.08
N ILE A 82 30.72 -5.34 -15.20
CA ILE A 82 31.95 -4.74 -14.69
C ILE A 82 32.74 -5.74 -13.85
N ALA A 83 32.06 -6.54 -13.02
CA ALA A 83 32.69 -7.53 -12.14
C ALA A 83 33.25 -8.74 -12.91
N ASP A 84 32.55 -9.18 -13.97
CA ASP A 84 32.98 -10.24 -14.86
C ASP A 84 32.70 -9.86 -16.32
N PRO A 85 33.71 -9.35 -17.04
CA PRO A 85 33.58 -9.02 -18.47
C PRO A 85 33.28 -10.21 -19.37
N ARG A 86 33.43 -11.44 -18.88
CA ARG A 86 33.14 -12.68 -19.61
C ARG A 86 31.84 -13.34 -19.17
N ILE A 87 30.99 -12.60 -18.43
CA ILE A 87 29.71 -13.12 -17.95
C ILE A 87 28.89 -13.68 -19.13
N THR A 88 28.34 -14.86 -18.96
CA THR A 88 27.47 -15.46 -19.97
C THR A 88 26.15 -14.72 -20.03
N GLU A 89 25.51 -14.74 -21.22
CA GLU A 89 24.17 -14.12 -21.40
C GLU A 89 23.16 -14.67 -20.39
N GLU A 90 23.23 -15.96 -20.11
CA GLU A 90 22.34 -16.65 -19.18
C GLU A 90 22.52 -16.17 -17.72
N ALA A 91 23.78 -15.98 -17.29
CA ALA A 91 24.11 -15.44 -15.96
C ALA A 91 23.69 -13.98 -15.83
N LEU A 92 23.91 -13.16 -16.86
CA LEU A 92 23.47 -11.76 -16.89
C LEU A 92 21.95 -11.65 -16.81
N ARG A 93 21.25 -12.47 -17.60
CA ARG A 93 19.78 -12.56 -17.56
C ARG A 93 19.28 -12.93 -16.15
N GLY A 94 19.87 -13.94 -15.52
CA GLY A 94 19.54 -14.33 -14.14
C GLY A 94 19.73 -13.20 -13.13
N THR A 95 20.81 -12.40 -13.30
CA THR A 95 21.07 -11.22 -12.45
C THR A 95 20.00 -10.14 -12.65
N LEU A 96 19.65 -9.84 -13.91
CA LEU A 96 18.60 -8.86 -14.23
C LEU A 96 17.23 -9.31 -13.75
N GLU A 97 16.89 -10.59 -13.90
CA GLU A 97 15.64 -11.17 -13.38
C GLU A 97 15.56 -11.10 -11.85
N SER A 98 16.67 -11.40 -11.16
CA SER A 98 16.75 -11.28 -9.70
C SER A 98 16.56 -9.84 -9.24
N ALA A 99 17.25 -8.89 -9.87
CA ALA A 99 17.10 -7.47 -9.61
C ALA A 99 15.67 -6.99 -9.92
N GLY A 100 15.06 -7.49 -10.99
CA GLY A 100 13.67 -7.21 -11.36
C GLY A 100 12.68 -7.71 -10.30
N ARG A 101 12.83 -8.95 -9.84
CA ARG A 101 11.99 -9.49 -8.75
C ARG A 101 12.11 -8.68 -7.46
N ALA A 102 13.32 -8.27 -7.10
CA ALA A 102 13.55 -7.40 -5.94
C ALA A 102 12.91 -6.02 -6.11
N ALA A 103 12.89 -5.48 -7.33
CA ALA A 103 12.23 -4.23 -7.65
C ALA A 103 10.70 -4.35 -7.51
N VAL A 104 10.10 -5.41 -8.06
CA VAL A 104 8.65 -5.70 -7.94
C VAL A 104 8.26 -5.85 -6.46
N HIS A 105 9.02 -6.61 -5.68
CA HIS A 105 8.75 -6.79 -4.25
C HIS A 105 8.75 -5.46 -3.47
N ARG A 106 9.64 -4.53 -3.83
CA ARG A 106 9.63 -3.16 -3.25
C ARG A 106 8.41 -2.35 -3.68
N MET A 107 7.94 -2.52 -4.90
CA MET A 107 6.72 -1.87 -5.39
C MET A 107 5.47 -2.40 -4.69
N GLU A 108 5.45 -3.68 -4.33
CA GLU A 108 4.33 -4.34 -3.67
C GLU A 108 4.28 -4.13 -2.15
N ARG A 109 5.36 -3.65 -1.55
CA ARG A 109 5.56 -3.59 -0.09
C ARG A 109 4.38 -3.01 0.70
N TYR A 110 3.73 -1.95 0.19
CA TYR A 110 2.60 -1.31 0.88
C TYR A 110 1.23 -1.75 0.36
N LEU A 111 1.17 -2.49 -0.75
CA LEU A 111 -0.06 -3.06 -1.25
C LEU A 111 -0.61 -4.14 -0.31
N ASN A 112 0.27 -4.90 0.35
CA ASN A 112 -0.12 -5.85 1.39
C ASN A 112 -0.85 -5.16 2.56
N THR A 113 -0.35 -4.01 3.02
CA THR A 113 -1.02 -3.22 4.06
C THR A 113 -2.40 -2.77 3.62
N LEU A 114 -2.52 -2.29 2.38
CA LEU A 114 -3.81 -1.89 1.82
C LEU A 114 -4.77 -3.08 1.70
N GLY A 115 -4.28 -4.24 1.27
CA GLY A 115 -5.05 -5.49 1.22
C GLY A 115 -5.55 -5.92 2.62
N THR A 116 -4.70 -5.81 3.64
CA THR A 116 -5.08 -6.11 5.02
C THR A 116 -6.18 -5.16 5.51
N ILE A 117 -6.05 -3.86 5.26
CA ILE A 117 -7.08 -2.87 5.62
C ILE A 117 -8.38 -3.18 4.88
N ALA A 118 -8.33 -3.44 3.58
CA ALA A 118 -9.51 -3.76 2.78
C ALA A 118 -10.25 -5.00 3.28
N SER A 119 -9.51 -6.01 3.76
CA SER A 119 -10.09 -7.22 4.35
C SER A 119 -10.61 -7.01 5.76
N ALA A 120 -9.94 -6.19 6.59
CA ALA A 120 -10.30 -6.00 7.99
C ALA A 120 -11.42 -4.97 8.19
N ALA A 121 -11.52 -3.94 7.34
CA ALA A 121 -12.50 -2.87 7.49
C ALA A 121 -13.96 -3.34 7.58
N PRO A 122 -14.43 -4.29 6.73
CA PRO A 122 -15.79 -4.81 6.85
C PRO A 122 -16.05 -5.51 8.19
N TYR A 123 -15.07 -6.23 8.73
CA TYR A 123 -15.20 -6.90 10.03
C TYR A 123 -15.25 -5.90 11.19
N LEU A 124 -14.51 -4.79 11.09
CA LEU A 124 -14.59 -3.71 12.08
C LEU A 124 -15.96 -3.02 12.04
N GLY A 125 -16.53 -2.81 10.84
CA GLY A 125 -17.89 -2.32 10.69
C GLY A 125 -18.92 -3.26 11.32
N LEU A 126 -18.81 -4.57 11.02
CA LEU A 126 -19.68 -5.58 11.62
C LEU A 126 -19.55 -5.63 13.16
N LEU A 127 -18.32 -5.53 13.69
CA LEU A 127 -18.10 -5.43 15.13
C LEU A 127 -18.83 -4.24 15.73
N GLY A 128 -18.80 -3.09 15.08
CA GLY A 128 -19.55 -1.90 15.52
C GLY A 128 -21.06 -2.14 15.59
N THR A 129 -21.65 -2.88 14.63
CA THR A 129 -23.07 -3.23 14.67
C THR A 129 -23.38 -4.16 15.81
N VAL A 130 -22.54 -5.15 16.08
CA VAL A 130 -22.73 -6.10 17.20
C VAL A 130 -22.68 -5.37 18.55
N ILE A 131 -21.70 -4.47 18.73
CA ILE A 131 -21.58 -3.67 19.94
C ILE A 131 -22.83 -2.79 20.12
N GLY A 132 -23.27 -2.08 19.08
CA GLY A 132 -24.48 -1.28 19.11
C GLY A 132 -25.73 -2.08 19.53
N MET A 133 -25.86 -3.30 19.00
CA MET A 133 -26.97 -4.19 19.40
C MET A 133 -26.87 -4.66 20.86
N ILE A 134 -25.67 -4.99 21.34
CA ILE A 134 -25.44 -5.37 22.76
C ILE A 134 -25.83 -4.22 23.69
N GLU A 135 -25.46 -2.99 23.36
CA GLU A 135 -25.82 -1.81 24.16
C GLU A 135 -27.35 -1.61 24.24
N ILE A 136 -28.07 -1.82 23.13
CA ILE A 136 -29.52 -1.76 23.11
C ILE A 136 -30.13 -2.78 24.05
N PHE A 137 -29.78 -4.06 23.88
CA PHE A 137 -30.38 -5.13 24.65
C PHE A 137 -29.94 -5.09 26.12
N GLY A 138 -28.70 -4.68 26.39
CA GLY A 138 -28.18 -4.51 27.75
C GLY A 138 -28.89 -3.40 28.51
N SER A 139 -29.29 -2.33 27.88
CA SER A 139 -30.02 -1.21 28.51
C SER A 139 -31.51 -1.50 28.78
N GLN A 140 -32.08 -2.48 28.09
CA GLN A 140 -33.50 -2.85 28.25
C GLN A 140 -33.75 -3.87 29.39
N ALA A 141 -32.75 -4.66 29.74
CA ALA A 141 -32.90 -5.79 30.66
C ALA A 141 -33.40 -5.47 32.10
N PRO A 142 -33.08 -4.31 32.75
CA PRO A 142 -33.48 -4.08 34.14
C PRO A 142 -34.85 -3.47 34.37
N THR A 143 -35.46 -2.85 33.36
CA THR A 143 -36.63 -1.97 33.57
C THR A 143 -37.95 -2.45 32.93
N GLY A 144 -37.94 -3.55 32.21
CA GLY A 144 -39.17 -4.16 31.64
C GLY A 144 -39.98 -3.29 30.68
N GLY A 145 -39.47 -2.13 30.26
CA GLY A 145 -40.14 -1.19 29.39
C GLY A 145 -39.44 -1.07 28.06
N ASN A 146 -40.15 -1.34 26.96
CA ASN A 146 -39.67 -1.01 25.62
C ASN A 146 -39.60 0.51 25.46
N ASN A 147 -38.39 1.07 25.44
CA ASN A 147 -38.17 2.48 25.09
C ASN A 147 -37.83 2.58 23.60
N PRO A 148 -38.78 2.98 22.73
CA PRO A 148 -38.56 3.04 21.30
C PRO A 148 -37.42 4.01 20.89
N ALA A 149 -37.17 5.05 21.70
CA ALA A 149 -36.12 6.02 21.44
C ALA A 149 -34.71 5.43 21.64
N LEU A 150 -34.52 4.60 22.67
CA LEU A 150 -33.27 3.87 22.93
C LEU A 150 -33.03 2.83 21.82
N LEU A 151 -34.07 2.13 21.40
CA LEU A 151 -34.01 1.18 20.28
C LEU A 151 -33.56 1.86 18.99
N ALA A 152 -34.21 2.99 18.65
CA ALA A 152 -33.88 3.76 17.48
C ALA A 152 -32.45 4.31 17.52
N HIS A 153 -31.97 4.74 18.68
CA HIS A 153 -30.62 5.25 18.86
C HIS A 153 -29.56 4.18 18.61
N GLY A 154 -29.72 3.00 19.20
CA GLY A 154 -28.75 1.92 19.01
C GLY A 154 -28.76 1.32 17.59
N ILE A 155 -29.93 1.22 16.96
CA ILE A 155 -30.02 0.85 15.53
C ILE A 155 -29.26 1.88 14.67
N SER A 156 -29.40 3.16 14.99
CA SER A 156 -28.67 4.22 14.29
C SER A 156 -27.15 4.06 14.44
N ILE A 157 -26.65 3.77 15.64
CA ILE A 157 -25.23 3.48 15.90
C ILE A 157 -24.77 2.32 15.04
N ALA A 158 -25.52 1.22 15.04
CA ALA A 158 -25.18 0.04 14.23
C ALA A 158 -25.10 0.36 12.74
N LEU A 159 -26.06 1.11 12.19
CA LEU A 159 -26.08 1.50 10.79
C LEU A 159 -24.93 2.45 10.42
N TYR A 160 -24.61 3.42 11.27
CA TYR A 160 -23.51 4.36 11.00
C TYR A 160 -22.12 3.72 10.96
N ASN A 161 -21.91 2.61 11.64
CA ASN A 161 -20.63 1.88 11.62
C ASN A 161 -20.47 1.00 10.37
N THR A 162 -21.54 0.76 9.60
CA THR A 162 -21.50 -0.09 8.40
C THR A 162 -21.59 0.70 7.10
N ALA A 163 -22.09 1.94 7.14
CA ALA A 163 -22.24 2.82 5.99
C ALA A 163 -20.99 3.62 5.66
#